data_39b0ba2e29b72014be854e0d802754b9
#
_entry.id   39b0ba2e29b72014be854e0d802754b9
#
_cell.length_a   1.000
_cell.length_b   1.000
_cell.length_c   1.000
_cell.angle_alpha   90.00
_cell.angle_beta   90.00
_cell.angle_gamma   90.00
#
_symmetry.space_group_name_H-M   'P 1'
#
loop_
_entity.id
_entity.type
_entity.pdbx_description
1 polymer ?
#
loop_
_entity_poly.entity_id
_entity_poly.type
_entity_poly.pdbx_seq_one_letter_code
_entity_poly.pdbx_strand_id
1 'polypeptide(L)'
;MRSLREEALGDDQEIRRLIAISKSKRLASVLGPGLFAYERKLQKENHTLLQFKNGFVRFVLRRAGMMDFTNYPLSNKAYGGSEKKVGILIHQSPYMLKFQKKTPFGGRYNTVSEYIGSHVYQMLGFPCQDTYLGTYKGENVVACKDFITDGVQFVPFNDVGESTIDEDKEHYQYSYEDIMALLHANKKLTNVPETISSFFEMYIVDALLANFDRHGGNWGFLKKNNQYYLAPVFDNGSCLFPNMTDEDEMKKIMDDEEQINLRVYRFPTSQIKLEGNKSSYFEVISSLRFEEMNRALIQVFPHIDLGKIFDLIDEIDTISEVHKSFYKTMLSHRYEKILKYSYIKLMGEKNENL
;
A
#
# COMPACT_ATOMS: atom_id res chain seq x y z
N MET A 1 -13.76 34.00 -14.41
CA MET A 1 -14.03 33.24 -15.66
C MET A 1 -12.88 33.29 -16.69
N ARG A 2 -12.05 34.33 -16.78
CA ARG A 2 -10.87 34.36 -17.68
C ARG A 2 -9.76 33.42 -17.21
N SER A 3 -9.47 33.31 -15.91
CA SER A 3 -8.39 32.46 -15.35
C SER A 3 -8.60 30.96 -15.59
N LEU A 4 -9.84 30.45 -15.44
CA LEU A 4 -10.16 29.03 -15.67
C LEU A 4 -10.07 28.60 -17.14
N ARG A 5 -10.20 29.58 -18.08
CA ARG A 5 -10.06 29.32 -19.52
C ARG A 5 -8.60 29.30 -19.96
N GLU A 6 -7.74 30.08 -19.34
CA GLU A 6 -6.29 30.10 -19.61
C GLU A 6 -5.59 28.88 -19.01
N GLU A 7 -6.00 28.41 -17.80
CA GLU A 7 -5.55 27.13 -17.26
C GLU A 7 -5.97 25.93 -18.11
N ALA A 8 -7.22 25.92 -18.63
CA ALA A 8 -7.70 24.87 -19.51
C ALA A 8 -6.97 24.82 -20.86
N LEU A 9 -6.53 25.96 -21.39
CA LEU A 9 -5.77 26.06 -22.64
C LEU A 9 -4.30 25.64 -22.49
N GLY A 10 -3.66 25.94 -21.36
CA GLY A 10 -2.31 25.46 -21.03
C GLY A 10 -2.29 23.94 -20.89
N ASP A 11 -3.33 23.40 -20.29
CA ASP A 11 -3.56 21.98 -20.07
C ASP A 11 -3.76 21.20 -21.38
N ASP A 12 -4.47 21.77 -22.37
CA ASP A 12 -4.70 21.13 -23.68
C ASP A 12 -3.41 21.08 -24.52
N GLN A 13 -2.54 22.06 -24.37
CA GLN A 13 -1.25 22.12 -25.05
C GLN A 13 -0.25 21.08 -24.48
N GLU A 14 -0.28 20.84 -23.19
CA GLU A 14 0.53 19.82 -22.51
C GLU A 14 0.06 18.40 -22.84
N ILE A 15 -1.26 18.16 -22.88
CA ILE A 15 -1.84 16.90 -23.35
C ILE A 15 -1.45 16.63 -24.79
N ARG A 16 -1.52 17.62 -25.69
CA ARG A 16 -1.10 17.50 -27.10
C ARG A 16 0.40 17.20 -27.21
N ARG A 17 1.22 17.78 -26.34
CA ARG A 17 2.66 17.51 -26.27
C ARG A 17 2.94 16.07 -25.78
N LEU A 18 2.25 15.59 -24.76
CA LEU A 18 2.35 14.22 -24.26
C LEU A 18 1.87 13.19 -25.29
N ILE A 19 0.78 13.48 -26.00
CA ILE A 19 0.28 12.67 -27.12
C ILE A 19 1.28 12.68 -28.29
N ALA A 20 1.91 13.82 -28.60
CA ALA A 20 2.95 13.91 -29.61
C ALA A 20 4.20 13.11 -29.24
N ILE A 21 4.60 13.13 -27.95
CA ILE A 21 5.69 12.33 -27.40
C ILE A 21 5.33 10.83 -27.46
N SER A 22 4.09 10.45 -27.13
CA SER A 22 3.62 9.05 -27.20
C SER A 22 3.61 8.49 -28.62
N LYS A 23 3.46 9.35 -29.62
CA LYS A 23 3.52 9.00 -31.06
C LYS A 23 4.95 8.95 -31.62
N SER A 24 5.97 9.32 -30.83
CA SER A 24 7.37 9.17 -31.28
C SER A 24 7.71 7.68 -31.40
N LYS A 25 8.43 7.31 -32.49
CA LYS A 25 8.81 5.89 -32.76
C LYS A 25 9.49 5.18 -31.59
N ARG A 26 10.13 5.93 -30.68
CA ARG A 26 10.84 5.43 -29.53
C ARG A 26 9.91 5.07 -28.36
N LEU A 27 8.81 5.80 -28.16
CA LEU A 27 7.80 5.50 -27.16
C LEU A 27 6.72 4.54 -27.68
N ALA A 28 6.40 4.55 -28.96
CA ALA A 28 5.45 3.61 -29.56
C ALA A 28 5.92 2.15 -29.46
N SER A 29 7.23 1.90 -29.46
CA SER A 29 7.80 0.56 -29.22
C SER A 29 7.73 0.13 -27.76
N VAL A 30 7.68 1.09 -26.82
CA VAL A 30 7.61 0.84 -25.38
C VAL A 30 6.16 0.74 -24.90
N LEU A 31 5.25 1.55 -25.48
CA LEU A 31 3.86 1.67 -25.01
C LEU A 31 2.87 0.72 -25.71
N GLY A 32 3.24 0.13 -26.85
CA GLY A 32 2.45 -0.87 -27.59
C GLY A 32 1.00 -0.50 -27.92
N PRO A 33 0.20 -1.44 -28.43
CA PRO A 33 -1.20 -1.22 -28.86
C PRO A 33 -2.18 -0.86 -27.74
N GLY A 34 -1.80 -1.08 -26.47
CA GLY A 34 -2.65 -0.86 -25.30
C GLY A 34 -3.08 0.59 -25.08
N LEU A 35 -2.24 1.58 -25.50
CA LEU A 35 -2.55 2.99 -25.33
C LEU A 35 -3.79 3.41 -26.15
N PHE A 36 -3.87 2.98 -27.40
CA PHE A 36 -5.01 3.33 -28.28
C PHE A 36 -6.31 2.59 -27.89
N ALA A 37 -6.20 1.41 -27.25
CA ALA A 37 -7.35 0.69 -26.71
C ALA A 37 -7.87 1.41 -25.46
N TYR A 38 -6.98 1.93 -24.62
CA TYR A 38 -7.32 2.67 -23.42
C TYR A 38 -7.92 4.04 -23.73
N GLU A 39 -7.37 4.80 -24.69
CA GLU A 39 -7.98 6.06 -25.19
C GLU A 39 -9.41 5.85 -25.71
N ARG A 40 -9.64 4.79 -26.49
CA ARG A 40 -10.97 4.45 -27.00
C ARG A 40 -11.95 4.05 -25.90
N LYS A 41 -11.48 3.38 -24.85
CA LYS A 41 -12.30 3.00 -23.69
C LYS A 41 -12.73 4.23 -22.90
N LEU A 42 -11.81 5.15 -22.61
CA LEU A 42 -12.08 6.39 -21.87
C LEU A 42 -13.03 7.34 -22.61
N GLN A 43 -12.91 7.43 -23.93
CA GLN A 43 -13.84 8.22 -24.76
C GLN A 43 -15.28 7.68 -24.72
N LYS A 44 -15.45 6.36 -24.51
CA LYS A 44 -16.77 5.71 -24.40
C LYS A 44 -17.40 5.85 -23.02
N GLU A 45 -16.59 6.03 -21.96
CA GLU A 45 -17.06 6.00 -20.57
C GLU A 45 -17.32 7.39 -19.96
N ASN A 46 -17.32 8.47 -20.75
CA ASN A 46 -17.58 9.86 -20.29
C ASN A 46 -16.80 10.30 -19.04
N HIS A 47 -15.56 9.82 -18.87
CA HIS A 47 -14.72 10.26 -17.76
C HIS A 47 -14.30 11.72 -17.90
N THR A 48 -14.24 12.44 -16.77
CA THR A 48 -13.76 13.83 -16.77
C THR A 48 -12.29 13.92 -17.22
N LEU A 49 -11.92 15.03 -17.83
CA LEU A 49 -10.55 15.30 -18.30
C LEU A 49 -9.50 15.09 -17.20
N LEU A 50 -9.86 15.36 -15.94
CA LEU A 50 -9.00 15.18 -14.78
C LEU A 50 -8.74 13.69 -14.45
N GLN A 51 -9.76 12.84 -14.60
CA GLN A 51 -9.61 11.39 -14.41
C GLN A 51 -8.76 10.78 -15.53
N PHE A 52 -8.93 11.28 -16.78
CA PHE A 52 -8.09 10.91 -17.91
C PHE A 52 -6.61 11.28 -17.65
N LYS A 53 -6.33 12.52 -17.22
CA LYS A 53 -4.97 12.98 -16.88
C LYS A 53 -4.32 12.09 -15.81
N ASN A 54 -5.02 11.85 -14.72
CA ASN A 54 -4.50 11.04 -13.62
C ASN A 54 -4.24 9.59 -14.05
N GLY A 55 -5.15 8.99 -14.83
CA GLY A 55 -4.98 7.63 -15.34
C GLY A 55 -3.85 7.54 -16.39
N PHE A 56 -3.73 8.53 -17.29
CA PHE A 56 -2.70 8.56 -18.31
C PHE A 56 -1.30 8.82 -17.70
N VAL A 57 -1.21 9.77 -16.78
CA VAL A 57 0.05 10.04 -16.05
C VAL A 57 0.48 8.80 -15.28
N ARG A 58 -0.42 8.13 -14.55
CA ARG A 58 -0.13 6.87 -13.87
C ARG A 58 0.37 5.78 -14.84
N PHE A 59 -0.25 5.65 -15.99
CA PHE A 59 0.15 4.66 -17.01
C PHE A 59 1.53 4.96 -17.60
N VAL A 60 1.80 6.23 -17.95
CA VAL A 60 3.11 6.65 -18.50
C VAL A 60 4.20 6.51 -17.46
N LEU A 61 3.94 6.90 -16.20
CA LEU A 61 4.91 6.82 -15.13
C LEU A 61 5.21 5.35 -14.74
N ARG A 62 4.22 4.45 -14.78
CA ARG A 62 4.45 3.00 -14.57
C ARG A 62 5.39 2.37 -15.62
N ARG A 63 5.33 2.82 -16.88
CA ARG A 63 6.15 2.28 -17.98
C ARG A 63 7.43 3.07 -18.26
N ALA A 64 7.64 4.22 -17.62
CA ALA A 64 8.80 5.07 -17.87
C ALA A 64 10.12 4.54 -17.24
N GLY A 65 10.09 3.37 -16.59
CA GLY A 65 11.25 2.89 -15.83
C GLY A 65 11.48 3.71 -14.55
N MET A 66 12.65 3.56 -13.96
CA MET A 66 13.04 4.28 -12.74
C MET A 66 13.14 5.79 -12.99
N MET A 67 12.37 6.60 -12.27
CA MET A 67 12.35 8.06 -12.40
C MET A 67 13.55 8.70 -11.69
N ASP A 68 14.18 9.71 -12.29
CA ASP A 68 15.14 10.56 -11.58
C ASP A 68 14.45 11.82 -11.06
N PHE A 69 14.30 11.92 -9.75
CA PHE A 69 13.66 13.05 -9.06
C PHE A 69 14.61 14.21 -8.74
N THR A 70 15.90 14.13 -9.12
CA THR A 70 16.94 15.09 -8.73
C THR A 70 16.60 16.53 -9.11
N ASN A 71 15.97 16.73 -10.27
CA ASN A 71 15.65 18.05 -10.80
C ASN A 71 14.20 18.49 -10.57
N TYR A 72 13.42 17.74 -9.77
CA TYR A 72 12.06 18.16 -9.43
C TYR A 72 12.08 19.31 -8.41
N PRO A 73 11.16 20.27 -8.51
CA PRO A 73 11.08 21.36 -7.55
C PRO A 73 10.88 20.84 -6.13
N LEU A 74 11.53 21.45 -5.17
CA LEU A 74 11.35 21.10 -3.76
C LEU A 74 9.99 21.58 -3.25
N SER A 75 9.36 20.78 -2.41
CA SER A 75 8.16 21.16 -1.66
C SER A 75 8.56 21.83 -0.35
N ASN A 76 7.80 22.85 0.05
CA ASN A 76 7.97 23.51 1.35
C ASN A 76 7.36 22.69 2.52
N LYS A 77 6.73 21.54 2.26
CA LYS A 77 6.18 20.68 3.31
C LYS A 77 7.31 19.97 4.06
N ALA A 78 7.28 20.07 5.38
CA ALA A 78 8.12 19.29 6.27
C ALA A 78 7.40 17.97 6.61
N TYR A 79 8.13 16.85 6.57
CA TYR A 79 7.64 15.53 6.93
C TYR A 79 8.32 15.06 8.21
N GLY A 80 7.52 14.68 9.21
CA GLY A 80 8.00 14.18 10.49
C GLY A 80 8.63 12.77 10.42
N GLY A 81 9.18 12.31 11.56
CA GLY A 81 9.80 10.99 11.72
C GLY A 81 11.33 11.02 11.57
N SER A 82 11.99 9.96 12.06
CA SER A 82 13.46 9.87 12.20
C SER A 82 14.20 9.59 10.88
N GLU A 83 13.50 9.19 9.83
CA GLU A 83 14.14 8.81 8.56
C GLU A 83 14.38 10.02 7.66
N LYS A 84 15.44 9.95 6.83
CA LYS A 84 15.71 10.95 5.79
C LYS A 84 14.54 11.02 4.82
N LYS A 85 13.97 12.21 4.67
CA LYS A 85 12.86 12.49 3.73
C LYS A 85 13.14 13.80 3.01
N VAL A 86 12.66 13.89 1.76
CA VAL A 86 12.71 15.13 0.96
C VAL A 86 11.34 15.34 0.33
N GLY A 87 10.80 16.54 0.47
CA GLY A 87 9.57 16.95 -0.22
C GLY A 87 9.87 17.46 -1.62
N ILE A 88 9.15 16.96 -2.62
CA ILE A 88 9.23 17.43 -4.00
C ILE A 88 7.83 17.72 -4.55
N LEU A 89 7.77 18.41 -5.68
CA LEU A 89 6.55 18.64 -6.44
C LEU A 89 6.59 17.88 -7.75
N ILE A 90 5.62 16.98 -7.96
CA ILE A 90 5.37 16.31 -9.25
C ILE A 90 4.07 16.88 -9.79
N HIS A 91 4.10 17.58 -10.93
CA HIS A 91 2.93 18.28 -11.50
C HIS A 91 2.15 19.09 -10.44
N GLN A 92 2.86 19.94 -9.70
CA GLN A 92 2.35 20.79 -8.60
C GLN A 92 1.76 20.04 -7.39
N SER A 93 1.71 18.71 -7.43
CA SER A 93 1.31 17.89 -6.29
C SER A 93 2.50 17.56 -5.39
N PRO A 94 2.37 17.69 -4.07
CA PRO A 94 3.47 17.37 -3.15
C PRO A 94 3.65 15.85 -3.02
N TYR A 95 4.91 15.43 -3.00
CA TYR A 95 5.35 14.06 -2.78
C TYR A 95 6.47 14.05 -1.74
N MET A 96 6.46 13.03 -0.92
CA MET A 96 7.55 12.73 0.02
C MET A 96 8.42 11.64 -0.58
N LEU A 97 9.71 11.92 -0.74
CA LEU A 97 10.71 10.90 -1.05
C LEU A 97 11.14 10.17 0.23
N LYS A 98 10.90 8.88 0.30
CA LYS A 98 11.50 7.98 1.30
C LYS A 98 12.74 7.32 0.68
N PHE A 99 13.85 7.33 1.41
CA PHE A 99 15.13 6.79 0.95
C PHE A 99 15.27 5.32 1.31
N GLN A 100 16.01 4.59 0.48
CA GLN A 100 16.44 3.25 0.81
C GLN A 100 17.30 3.29 2.09
N LYS A 101 16.93 2.53 3.10
CA LYS A 101 17.68 2.44 4.34
C LYS A 101 19.00 1.68 4.10
N LYS A 102 20.10 2.23 4.57
CA LYS A 102 21.40 1.57 4.55
C LYS A 102 21.60 0.80 5.85
N THR A 103 22.10 -0.42 5.74
CA THR A 103 22.52 -1.25 6.86
C THR A 103 23.99 -1.64 6.67
N PRO A 104 24.68 -2.14 7.71
CA PRO A 104 26.03 -2.67 7.55
C PRO A 104 26.14 -3.82 6.52
N PHE A 105 25.02 -4.50 6.24
CA PHE A 105 24.93 -5.64 5.33
C PHE A 105 24.35 -5.30 3.95
N GLY A 106 24.15 -4.01 3.64
CA GLY A 106 23.58 -3.55 2.38
C GLY A 106 22.35 -2.66 2.56
N GLY A 107 21.70 -2.30 1.46
CA GLY A 107 20.50 -1.48 1.48
C GLY A 107 19.25 -2.35 1.74
N ARG A 108 18.37 -1.91 2.65
CA ARG A 108 17.04 -2.55 2.83
C ARG A 108 16.16 -2.30 1.61
N TYR A 109 15.29 -3.23 1.31
CA TYR A 109 14.33 -3.09 0.20
C TYR A 109 13.03 -2.37 0.58
N ASN A 110 13.07 -1.51 1.61
CA ASN A 110 11.91 -0.76 2.10
C ASN A 110 11.24 0.10 1.02
N THR A 111 12.00 0.66 0.07
CA THR A 111 11.44 1.44 -1.04
C THR A 111 10.64 0.57 -2.01
N VAL A 112 11.16 -0.62 -2.33
CA VAL A 112 10.48 -1.62 -3.17
C VAL A 112 9.25 -2.18 -2.46
N SER A 113 9.36 -2.49 -1.17
CA SER A 113 8.24 -2.94 -0.33
C SER A 113 7.11 -1.91 -0.27
N GLU A 114 7.45 -0.62 -0.08
CA GLU A 114 6.47 0.48 -0.12
C GLU A 114 5.74 0.54 -1.47
N TYR A 115 6.49 0.41 -2.57
CA TYR A 115 5.93 0.42 -3.91
C TYR A 115 5.00 -0.78 -4.16
N ILE A 116 5.48 -2.00 -3.93
CA ILE A 116 4.67 -3.22 -4.17
C ILE A 116 3.44 -3.21 -3.26
N GLY A 117 3.61 -2.95 -1.95
CA GLY A 117 2.52 -2.94 -1.00
C GLY A 117 1.43 -1.95 -1.40
N SER A 118 1.79 -0.71 -1.72
CA SER A 118 0.82 0.32 -2.14
C SER A 118 0.07 -0.07 -3.42
N HIS A 119 0.76 -0.68 -4.40
CA HIS A 119 0.12 -1.10 -5.65
C HIS A 119 -0.79 -2.32 -5.46
N VAL A 120 -0.45 -3.26 -4.57
CA VAL A 120 -1.33 -4.39 -4.24
C VAL A 120 -2.63 -3.89 -3.60
N TYR A 121 -2.55 -2.95 -2.65
CA TYR A 121 -3.75 -2.31 -2.09
C TYR A 121 -4.60 -1.64 -3.16
N GLN A 122 -3.98 -0.90 -4.09
CA GLN A 122 -4.71 -0.25 -5.20
C GLN A 122 -5.34 -1.27 -6.16
N MET A 123 -4.68 -2.40 -6.45
CA MET A 123 -5.24 -3.48 -7.28
C MET A 123 -6.49 -4.10 -6.66
N LEU A 124 -6.55 -4.14 -5.33
CA LEU A 124 -7.69 -4.63 -4.56
C LEU A 124 -8.77 -3.57 -4.33
N GLY A 125 -8.60 -2.34 -4.88
CA GLY A 125 -9.57 -1.27 -4.80
C GLY A 125 -9.52 -0.41 -3.55
N PHE A 126 -8.52 -0.59 -2.69
CA PHE A 126 -8.37 0.24 -1.49
C PHE A 126 -7.89 1.66 -1.83
N PRO A 127 -8.42 2.70 -1.17
CA PRO A 127 -7.77 3.99 -1.12
C PRO A 127 -6.37 3.83 -0.53
N CYS A 128 -5.34 4.08 -1.34
CA CYS A 128 -3.95 3.91 -0.94
C CYS A 128 -3.08 5.01 -1.54
N GLN A 129 -2.01 5.34 -0.83
CA GLN A 129 -1.04 6.35 -1.25
C GLN A 129 -0.42 5.99 -2.61
N ASP A 130 -0.43 6.93 -3.56
CA ASP A 130 0.26 6.75 -4.85
C ASP A 130 1.78 6.73 -4.61
N THR A 131 2.46 5.75 -5.21
CA THR A 131 3.92 5.59 -5.06
C THR A 131 4.61 5.37 -6.40
N TYR A 132 5.85 5.87 -6.53
CA TYR A 132 6.69 5.71 -7.71
C TYR A 132 8.13 5.40 -7.28
N LEU A 133 8.73 4.37 -7.87
CA LEU A 133 10.16 4.08 -7.69
C LEU A 133 11.02 5.04 -8.49
N GLY A 134 12.19 5.37 -7.96
CA GLY A 134 13.15 6.22 -8.67
C GLY A 134 14.42 6.47 -7.91
N THR A 135 15.18 7.45 -8.40
CA THR A 135 16.42 7.93 -7.75
C THR A 135 16.31 9.40 -7.40
N TYR A 136 17.06 9.80 -6.39
CA TYR A 136 17.28 11.21 -6.06
C TYR A 136 18.77 11.40 -5.74
N LYS A 137 19.47 12.19 -6.54
CA LYS A 137 20.92 12.38 -6.43
C LYS A 137 21.70 11.06 -6.36
N GLY A 138 21.28 10.08 -7.17
CA GLY A 138 21.90 8.76 -7.25
C GLY A 138 21.53 7.79 -6.12
N GLU A 139 20.70 8.18 -5.16
CA GLU A 139 20.19 7.27 -4.12
C GLU A 139 18.81 6.72 -4.53
N ASN A 140 18.55 5.44 -4.27
CA ASN A 140 17.25 4.83 -4.50
C ASN A 140 16.21 5.41 -3.54
N VAL A 141 15.05 5.79 -4.09
CA VAL A 141 13.93 6.36 -3.36
C VAL A 141 12.60 5.79 -3.84
N VAL A 142 11.57 5.94 -3.01
CA VAL A 142 10.18 5.85 -3.41
C VAL A 142 9.51 7.19 -3.16
N ALA A 143 8.88 7.75 -4.18
CA ALA A 143 8.08 8.96 -4.08
C ALA A 143 6.67 8.59 -3.66
N CYS A 144 6.23 9.05 -2.50
CA CYS A 144 4.93 8.81 -1.92
C CYS A 144 4.10 10.09 -2.01
N LYS A 145 2.97 10.07 -2.73
CA LYS A 145 2.11 11.24 -2.89
C LYS A 145 1.54 11.66 -1.54
N ASP A 146 1.65 12.94 -1.24
CA ASP A 146 1.02 13.49 -0.05
C ASP A 146 -0.52 13.52 -0.23
N PHE A 147 -1.24 12.87 0.65
CA PHE A 147 -2.70 12.87 0.66
C PHE A 147 -3.31 13.92 1.61
N ILE A 148 -2.47 14.67 2.35
CA ILE A 148 -2.92 15.74 3.24
C ILE A 148 -3.07 17.01 2.43
N THR A 149 -4.29 17.50 2.30
CA THR A 149 -4.63 18.76 1.61
C THR A 149 -4.88 19.88 2.61
N ASP A 150 -5.04 21.12 2.11
CA ASP A 150 -5.29 22.28 2.96
C ASP A 150 -6.56 22.10 3.82
N GLY A 151 -6.44 22.42 5.11
CA GLY A 151 -7.51 22.27 6.08
C GLY A 151 -7.78 20.83 6.54
N VAL A 152 -6.94 19.87 6.12
CA VAL A 152 -7.00 18.46 6.54
C VAL A 152 -5.78 18.15 7.40
N GLN A 153 -5.98 17.45 8.51
CA GLN A 153 -4.94 16.96 9.41
C GLN A 153 -4.97 15.43 9.44
N PHE A 154 -3.81 14.79 9.33
CA PHE A 154 -3.69 13.37 9.63
C PHE A 154 -3.61 13.17 11.15
N VAL A 155 -4.40 12.22 11.65
CA VAL A 155 -4.44 11.82 13.08
C VAL A 155 -4.19 10.32 13.13
N PRO A 156 -3.04 9.88 13.64
CA PRO A 156 -2.74 8.47 13.83
C PRO A 156 -3.79 7.78 14.72
N PHE A 157 -4.01 6.49 14.51
CA PHE A 157 -4.95 5.73 15.34
C PHE A 157 -4.58 5.78 16.83
N ASN A 158 -3.29 5.73 17.18
CA ASN A 158 -2.84 5.86 18.56
C ASN A 158 -3.29 7.17 19.21
N ASP A 159 -3.22 8.30 18.49
CA ASP A 159 -3.59 9.61 19.02
C ASP A 159 -5.11 9.75 19.19
N VAL A 160 -5.89 9.00 18.39
CA VAL A 160 -7.35 8.96 18.53
C VAL A 160 -7.74 8.24 19.83
N GLY A 161 -7.01 7.19 20.19
CA GLY A 161 -7.18 6.45 21.44
C GLY A 161 -6.84 7.28 22.66
N GLU A 162 -5.77 8.05 22.61
CA GLU A 162 -5.33 8.92 23.71
C GLU A 162 -6.38 9.97 24.10
N SER A 163 -7.19 10.44 23.15
CA SER A 163 -8.26 11.41 23.42
C SER A 163 -9.55 10.79 23.96
N THR A 164 -9.67 9.46 23.93
CA THR A 164 -10.92 8.75 24.24
C THR A 164 -10.84 7.94 25.54
N ILE A 165 -9.63 7.55 25.96
CA ILE A 165 -9.39 6.68 27.12
C ILE A 165 -8.44 7.42 28.07
N ASP A 166 -8.98 8.36 28.86
CA ASP A 166 -8.19 9.15 29.83
C ASP A 166 -7.71 8.34 31.05
N GLU A 167 -8.23 7.13 31.28
CA GLU A 167 -8.02 6.40 32.54
C GLU A 167 -7.15 5.14 32.46
N ASP A 168 -6.76 4.63 31.26
CA ASP A 168 -6.14 3.30 31.20
C ASP A 168 -5.01 3.13 30.16
N LYS A 169 -4.13 4.14 30.03
CA LYS A 169 -2.99 4.10 29.10
C LYS A 169 -2.01 2.95 29.35
N GLU A 170 -1.93 2.43 30.57
CA GLU A 170 -1.02 1.35 30.96
C GLU A 170 -1.52 -0.03 30.48
N HIS A 171 -2.81 -0.18 30.15
CA HIS A 171 -3.43 -1.46 29.80
C HIS A 171 -3.72 -1.63 28.31
N TYR A 172 -3.58 -0.59 27.47
CA TYR A 172 -3.82 -0.68 26.03
C TYR A 172 -2.77 -1.57 25.34
N GLN A 173 -3.17 -2.78 24.94
CA GLN A 173 -2.27 -3.77 24.39
C GLN A 173 -2.37 -3.96 22.87
N TYR A 174 -3.20 -3.16 22.17
CA TYR A 174 -3.47 -3.36 20.74
C TYR A 174 -4.08 -4.76 20.47
N SER A 175 -4.91 -5.24 21.40
CA SER A 175 -5.72 -6.44 21.22
C SER A 175 -6.89 -6.16 20.27
N TYR A 176 -7.56 -7.21 19.82
CA TYR A 176 -8.81 -7.05 19.07
C TYR A 176 -9.85 -6.25 19.87
N GLU A 177 -10.00 -6.58 21.13
CA GLU A 177 -10.94 -5.92 22.06
C GLU A 177 -10.63 -4.44 22.23
N ASP A 178 -9.36 -4.09 22.40
CA ASP A 178 -8.92 -2.70 22.53
C ASP A 178 -9.24 -1.89 21.28
N ILE A 179 -8.92 -2.43 20.10
CA ILE A 179 -9.20 -1.78 18.80
C ILE A 179 -10.70 -1.56 18.64
N MET A 180 -11.52 -2.58 18.89
CA MET A 180 -12.97 -2.51 18.77
C MET A 180 -13.58 -1.52 19.77
N ALA A 181 -13.15 -1.56 21.02
CA ALA A 181 -13.61 -0.63 22.06
C ALA A 181 -13.31 0.81 21.68
N LEU A 182 -12.10 1.09 21.18
CA LEU A 182 -11.67 2.42 20.78
C LEU A 182 -12.45 2.94 19.57
N LEU A 183 -12.65 2.11 18.54
CA LEU A 183 -13.41 2.49 17.36
C LEU A 183 -14.88 2.76 17.70
N HIS A 184 -15.52 1.96 18.57
CA HIS A 184 -16.89 2.18 19.01
C HIS A 184 -17.06 3.38 19.95
N ALA A 185 -16.07 3.65 20.80
CA ALA A 185 -16.15 4.77 21.75
C ALA A 185 -15.94 6.15 21.07
N ASN A 186 -15.34 6.19 19.89
CA ASN A 186 -15.03 7.45 19.23
C ASN A 186 -16.22 8.09 18.53
N LYS A 187 -16.86 9.06 19.19
CA LYS A 187 -18.04 9.79 18.69
C LYS A 187 -17.73 10.73 17.51
N LYS A 188 -16.46 10.93 17.14
CA LYS A 188 -16.06 11.80 16.04
C LYS A 188 -15.85 11.08 14.72
N LEU A 189 -15.85 9.73 14.73
CA LEU A 189 -15.80 8.92 13.51
C LEU A 189 -17.08 9.10 12.70
N THR A 190 -16.94 9.33 11.41
CA THR A 190 -18.08 9.54 10.52
C THR A 190 -18.83 8.24 10.23
N ASN A 191 -18.12 7.11 10.15
CA ASN A 191 -18.69 5.80 9.88
C ASN A 191 -17.89 4.70 10.59
N VAL A 192 -18.33 4.31 11.79
CA VAL A 192 -17.65 3.28 12.60
C VAL A 192 -17.69 1.91 11.93
N PRO A 193 -18.83 1.40 11.42
CA PRO A 193 -18.88 0.09 10.75
C PRO A 193 -17.96 -0.02 9.54
N GLU A 194 -17.91 1.02 8.69
CA GLU A 194 -17.01 1.06 7.52
C GLU A 194 -15.54 1.10 7.94
N THR A 195 -15.23 1.86 8.99
CA THR A 195 -13.85 1.93 9.54
C THR A 195 -13.39 0.57 10.05
N ILE A 196 -14.25 -0.16 10.78
CA ILE A 196 -13.98 -1.50 11.27
C ILE A 196 -13.76 -2.46 10.09
N SER A 197 -14.66 -2.48 9.11
CA SER A 197 -14.53 -3.32 7.91
C SER A 197 -13.20 -3.06 7.21
N SER A 198 -12.91 -1.79 6.90
CA SER A 198 -11.69 -1.40 6.19
C SER A 198 -10.41 -1.73 6.97
N PHE A 199 -10.44 -1.64 8.31
CA PHE A 199 -9.30 -2.03 9.14
C PHE A 199 -9.01 -3.52 9.02
N PHE A 200 -10.04 -4.39 9.12
CA PHE A 200 -9.83 -5.83 9.00
C PHE A 200 -9.53 -6.28 7.57
N GLU A 201 -10.10 -5.62 6.57
CA GLU A 201 -9.74 -5.83 5.18
C GLU A 201 -8.26 -5.48 4.93
N MET A 202 -7.79 -4.35 5.46
CA MET A 202 -6.36 -3.97 5.45
C MET A 202 -5.51 -5.05 6.13
N TYR A 203 -5.96 -5.60 7.25
CA TYR A 203 -5.26 -6.67 7.96
C TYR A 203 -5.10 -7.94 7.10
N ILE A 204 -6.13 -8.33 6.34
CA ILE A 204 -6.05 -9.46 5.40
C ILE A 204 -5.00 -9.21 4.31
N VAL A 205 -4.94 -7.99 3.76
CA VAL A 205 -3.92 -7.64 2.75
C VAL A 205 -2.52 -7.59 3.38
N ASP A 206 -2.38 -7.04 4.58
CA ASP A 206 -1.11 -7.07 5.33
C ASP A 206 -0.64 -8.51 5.60
N ALA A 207 -1.58 -9.44 5.84
CA ALA A 207 -1.27 -10.86 5.98
C ALA A 207 -0.68 -11.46 4.70
N LEU A 208 -1.21 -11.13 3.53
CA LEU A 208 -0.64 -11.54 2.24
C LEU A 208 0.77 -10.97 2.05
N LEU A 209 0.91 -9.68 2.32
CA LEU A 209 2.15 -8.92 2.12
C LEU A 209 3.21 -9.14 3.20
N ALA A 210 2.94 -9.92 4.23
CA ALA A 210 3.85 -10.10 5.37
C ALA A 210 4.26 -8.76 6.01
N ASN A 211 3.35 -7.81 6.15
CA ASN A 211 3.64 -6.53 6.79
C ASN A 211 3.82 -6.74 8.29
N PHE A 212 4.99 -6.40 8.84
CA PHE A 212 5.26 -6.58 10.28
C PHE A 212 5.11 -5.30 11.11
N ASP A 213 4.75 -4.17 10.48
CA ASP A 213 4.83 -2.86 11.13
C ASP A 213 3.55 -2.02 11.01
N ARG A 214 2.37 -2.63 10.85
CA ARG A 214 1.08 -1.93 10.83
C ARG A 214 0.62 -1.58 12.25
N HIS A 215 1.46 -0.85 12.99
CA HIS A 215 1.09 -0.31 14.29
C HIS A 215 0.18 0.94 14.13
N GLY A 216 -0.42 1.40 15.23
CA GLY A 216 -1.40 2.49 15.20
C GLY A 216 -0.86 3.87 14.80
N GLY A 217 0.44 4.00 14.53
CA GLY A 217 1.03 5.19 13.87
C GLY A 217 1.03 5.09 12.34
N ASN A 218 0.89 3.87 11.79
CA ASN A 218 0.97 3.58 10.34
C ASN A 218 -0.41 3.38 9.69
N TRP A 219 -1.45 3.78 10.37
CA TRP A 219 -2.80 3.99 9.87
C TRP A 219 -3.53 5.00 10.75
N GLY A 220 -4.68 5.51 10.32
CA GLY A 220 -5.42 6.50 11.09
C GLY A 220 -6.43 7.24 10.25
N PHE A 221 -6.64 8.50 10.57
CA PHE A 221 -7.76 9.27 10.07
C PHE A 221 -7.32 10.60 9.49
N LEU A 222 -8.11 11.08 8.55
CA LEU A 222 -8.10 12.46 8.07
C LEU A 222 -9.14 13.24 8.85
N LYS A 223 -8.71 14.25 9.61
CA LYS A 223 -9.58 15.15 10.35
C LYS A 223 -9.88 16.39 9.50
N LYS A 224 -11.16 16.63 9.25
CA LYS A 224 -11.67 17.83 8.59
C LYS A 224 -12.93 18.30 9.29
N ASN A 225 -13.04 19.58 9.63
CA ASN A 225 -14.21 20.15 10.32
C ASN A 225 -14.62 19.36 11.57
N ASN A 226 -13.63 18.92 12.36
CA ASN A 226 -13.82 18.09 13.57
C ASN A 226 -14.47 16.72 13.34
N GLN A 227 -14.51 16.25 12.10
CA GLN A 227 -14.94 14.89 11.70
C GLN A 227 -13.73 14.08 11.24
N TYR A 228 -13.78 12.77 11.47
CA TYR A 228 -12.69 11.84 11.19
C TYR A 228 -13.13 10.85 10.11
N TYR A 229 -12.38 10.81 9.03
CA TYR A 229 -12.54 9.86 7.90
C TYR A 229 -11.31 8.96 7.85
N LEU A 230 -11.47 7.69 7.51
CA LEU A 230 -10.33 6.80 7.35
C LEU A 230 -9.34 7.37 6.32
N ALA A 231 -8.07 7.41 6.68
CA ALA A 231 -7.01 7.83 5.76
C ALA A 231 -6.74 6.74 4.71
N PRO A 232 -6.26 7.09 3.50
CA PRO A 232 -5.74 6.10 2.57
C PRO A 232 -4.66 5.23 3.23
N VAL A 233 -4.54 3.96 2.83
CA VAL A 233 -3.45 3.09 3.30
C VAL A 233 -2.10 3.67 2.88
N PHE A 234 -1.14 3.69 3.79
CA PHE A 234 0.21 4.22 3.59
C PHE A 234 1.22 3.45 4.44
N ASP A 235 2.50 3.74 4.27
CA ASP A 235 3.62 3.15 5.04
C ASP A 235 3.68 1.62 4.93
N ASN A 236 3.83 1.15 3.69
CA ASN A 236 3.95 -0.26 3.34
C ASN A 236 5.41 -0.74 3.24
N GLY A 237 6.37 0.07 3.69
CA GLY A 237 7.80 -0.21 3.57
C GLY A 237 8.30 -1.41 4.38
N SER A 238 7.44 -2.00 5.21
CA SER A 238 7.72 -3.19 6.01
C SER A 238 7.09 -4.47 5.44
N CYS A 239 6.56 -4.43 4.20
CA CYS A 239 6.04 -5.58 3.48
C CYS A 239 7.16 -6.43 2.87
N LEU A 240 6.88 -7.71 2.62
CA LEU A 240 7.72 -8.62 1.82
C LEU A 240 9.18 -8.75 2.29
N PHE A 241 9.38 -8.76 3.61
CA PHE A 241 10.71 -9.01 4.21
C PHE A 241 11.82 -8.03 3.73
N PRO A 242 11.66 -6.70 3.89
CA PRO A 242 12.59 -5.72 3.33
C PRO A 242 14.02 -5.81 3.86
N ASN A 243 14.23 -6.56 4.93
CA ASN A 243 15.55 -6.80 5.53
C ASN A 243 16.29 -7.98 4.91
N MET A 244 15.62 -8.79 4.08
CA MET A 244 16.25 -9.89 3.37
C MET A 244 17.04 -9.32 2.20
N THR A 245 18.37 -9.34 2.31
CA THR A 245 19.30 -8.73 1.35
C THR A 245 20.27 -9.73 0.73
N ASP A 246 20.42 -10.91 1.32
CA ASP A 246 21.32 -11.98 0.87
C ASP A 246 20.58 -12.93 -0.08
N GLU A 247 20.97 -12.94 -1.34
CA GLU A 247 20.37 -13.80 -2.36
C GLU A 247 20.62 -15.29 -2.14
N ASP A 248 21.75 -15.67 -1.55
CA ASP A 248 22.03 -17.08 -1.26
C ASP A 248 21.18 -17.57 -0.08
N GLU A 249 20.89 -16.70 0.88
CA GLU A 249 19.89 -16.98 1.92
C GLU A 249 18.49 -17.10 1.32
N MET A 250 18.09 -16.23 0.39
CA MET A 250 16.78 -16.31 -0.29
C MET A 250 16.63 -17.66 -1.03
N LYS A 251 17.66 -18.11 -1.75
CA LYS A 251 17.65 -19.40 -2.45
C LYS A 251 17.48 -20.57 -1.45
N LYS A 252 18.26 -20.57 -0.38
CA LYS A 252 18.13 -21.58 0.68
C LYS A 252 16.73 -21.63 1.30
N ILE A 253 16.11 -20.47 1.52
CA ILE A 253 14.75 -20.41 2.04
C ILE A 253 13.76 -20.98 1.03
N MET A 254 13.88 -20.64 -0.25
CA MET A 254 12.97 -21.14 -1.29
C MET A 254 13.06 -22.65 -1.49
N ASP A 255 14.23 -23.24 -1.25
CA ASP A 255 14.48 -24.67 -1.39
C ASP A 255 14.15 -25.48 -0.10
N ASP A 256 13.79 -24.79 1.01
CA ASP A 256 13.55 -25.40 2.31
C ASP A 256 12.13 -25.11 2.80
N GLU A 257 11.27 -26.16 2.77
CA GLU A 257 9.87 -26.08 3.20
C GLU A 257 9.74 -25.63 4.67
N GLU A 258 10.67 -25.97 5.55
CA GLU A 258 10.66 -25.60 6.96
C GLU A 258 10.91 -24.11 7.13
N GLN A 259 11.86 -23.55 6.35
CA GLN A 259 12.15 -22.13 6.29
C GLN A 259 10.99 -21.31 5.71
N ILE A 260 10.32 -21.84 4.68
CA ILE A 260 9.08 -21.24 4.15
C ILE A 260 8.00 -21.24 5.24
N ASN A 261 7.76 -22.37 5.87
CA ASN A 261 6.72 -22.52 6.90
C ASN A 261 6.95 -21.60 8.11
N LEU A 262 8.20 -21.39 8.51
CA LEU A 262 8.56 -20.42 9.55
C LEU A 262 8.06 -19.01 9.17
N ARG A 263 8.25 -18.60 7.90
CA ARG A 263 7.87 -17.27 7.39
C ARG A 263 6.37 -17.13 7.06
N VAL A 264 5.68 -18.23 6.98
CA VAL A 264 4.22 -18.25 6.80
C VAL A 264 3.49 -18.30 8.14
N TYR A 265 3.85 -19.24 9.02
CA TYR A 265 3.09 -19.53 10.22
C TYR A 265 3.55 -18.80 11.48
N ARG A 266 4.82 -18.37 11.53
CA ARG A 266 5.41 -17.77 12.75
C ARG A 266 5.84 -16.33 12.57
N PHE A 267 6.44 -16.00 11.44
CA PHE A 267 6.98 -14.68 11.17
C PHE A 267 6.58 -14.17 9.78
N PRO A 268 6.28 -12.88 9.62
CA PRO A 268 6.20 -11.89 10.70
C PRO A 268 4.95 -12.09 11.58
N THR A 269 5.06 -11.63 12.84
CA THR A 269 3.90 -11.47 13.71
C THR A 269 3.10 -10.24 13.30
N SER A 270 1.79 -10.28 13.51
CA SER A 270 0.95 -9.08 13.37
C SER A 270 1.09 -8.18 14.61
N GLN A 271 0.54 -6.98 14.53
CA GLN A 271 0.45 -6.11 15.69
C GLN A 271 -0.70 -6.49 16.63
N ILE A 272 -1.71 -7.23 16.14
CA ILE A 272 -2.82 -7.71 16.98
C ILE A 272 -2.30 -8.80 17.92
N LYS A 273 -2.58 -8.62 19.22
CA LYS A 273 -2.26 -9.59 20.24
C LYS A 273 -3.45 -10.52 20.49
N LEU A 274 -3.19 -11.81 20.63
CA LEU A 274 -4.12 -12.79 21.18
C LEU A 274 -3.69 -13.13 22.60
N GLU A 275 -4.61 -12.99 23.54
CA GLU A 275 -4.35 -13.31 24.95
C GLU A 275 -3.07 -12.62 25.50
N GLY A 276 -2.87 -11.36 25.10
CA GLY A 276 -1.71 -10.56 25.51
C GLY A 276 -0.40 -10.84 24.77
N ASN A 277 -0.34 -11.84 23.89
CA ASN A 277 0.86 -12.23 23.16
C ASN A 277 0.83 -11.80 21.70
N LYS A 278 1.97 -11.37 21.17
CA LYS A 278 2.12 -11.12 19.72
C LYS A 278 1.83 -12.41 18.96
N SER A 279 0.91 -12.35 18.01
CA SER A 279 0.44 -13.51 17.25
C SER A 279 0.76 -13.35 15.77
N SER A 280 1.01 -14.48 15.10
CA SER A 280 1.19 -14.48 13.66
C SER A 280 -0.13 -14.18 12.94
N TYR A 281 -0.04 -13.74 11.70
CA TYR A 281 -1.23 -13.58 10.86
C TYR A 281 -2.01 -14.89 10.71
N PHE A 282 -1.30 -16.01 10.59
CA PHE A 282 -1.93 -17.34 10.53
C PHE A 282 -2.76 -17.65 11.77
N GLU A 283 -2.17 -17.48 12.98
CA GLU A 283 -2.86 -17.73 14.24
C GLU A 283 -4.13 -16.90 14.37
N VAL A 284 -4.08 -15.62 14.03
CA VAL A 284 -5.23 -14.73 14.13
C VAL A 284 -6.32 -15.12 13.12
N ILE A 285 -5.99 -15.21 11.82
CA ILE A 285 -6.98 -15.41 10.76
C ILE A 285 -7.55 -16.84 10.81
N SER A 286 -6.72 -17.88 10.99
CA SER A 286 -7.18 -19.26 11.00
C SER A 286 -7.94 -19.66 12.27
N SER A 287 -7.87 -18.83 13.31
CA SER A 287 -8.68 -19.04 14.53
C SER A 287 -10.19 -18.92 14.28
N LEU A 288 -10.58 -18.14 13.28
CA LEU A 288 -11.98 -17.80 12.95
C LEU A 288 -12.77 -17.16 14.11
N ARG A 289 -12.08 -16.69 15.16
CA ARG A 289 -12.71 -16.17 16.40
C ARG A 289 -13.41 -14.82 16.18
N PHE A 290 -12.97 -14.02 15.22
CA PHE A 290 -13.40 -12.63 15.05
C PHE A 290 -14.28 -12.48 13.82
N GLU A 291 -15.53 -12.11 14.04
CA GLU A 291 -16.55 -12.05 12.98
C GLU A 291 -16.17 -11.01 11.90
N GLU A 292 -15.65 -9.85 12.30
CA GLU A 292 -15.22 -8.79 11.39
C GLU A 292 -14.05 -9.25 10.52
N MET A 293 -13.10 -9.98 11.08
CA MET A 293 -11.99 -10.61 10.37
C MET A 293 -12.50 -11.63 9.34
N ASN A 294 -13.46 -12.46 9.75
CA ASN A 294 -14.08 -13.46 8.88
C ASN A 294 -14.83 -12.81 7.71
N ARG A 295 -15.56 -11.71 7.97
CA ARG A 295 -16.22 -10.92 6.92
C ARG A 295 -15.19 -10.32 5.97
N ALA A 296 -14.11 -9.73 6.49
CA ALA A 296 -13.03 -9.17 5.68
C ALA A 296 -12.35 -10.22 4.80
N LEU A 297 -12.11 -11.43 5.33
CA LEU A 297 -11.55 -12.53 4.55
C LEU A 297 -12.46 -12.93 3.37
N ILE A 298 -13.78 -13.00 3.60
CA ILE A 298 -14.76 -13.31 2.54
C ILE A 298 -14.77 -12.22 1.47
N GLN A 299 -14.62 -10.95 1.85
CA GLN A 299 -14.65 -9.82 0.93
C GLN A 299 -13.36 -9.70 0.11
N VAL A 300 -12.20 -9.86 0.75
CA VAL A 300 -10.89 -9.58 0.11
C VAL A 300 -10.37 -10.77 -0.69
N PHE A 301 -10.43 -11.99 -0.13
CA PHE A 301 -9.78 -13.16 -0.70
C PHE A 301 -10.16 -13.45 -2.16
N PRO A 302 -11.45 -13.40 -2.58
CA PRO A 302 -11.83 -13.69 -3.97
C PRO A 302 -11.30 -12.69 -5.01
N HIS A 303 -10.85 -11.52 -4.57
CA HIS A 303 -10.34 -10.45 -5.45
C HIS A 303 -8.81 -10.47 -5.60
N ILE A 304 -8.10 -11.33 -4.86
CA ILE A 304 -6.65 -11.44 -4.94
C ILE A 304 -6.26 -12.16 -6.23
N ASP A 305 -5.59 -11.45 -7.12
CA ASP A 305 -5.05 -11.95 -8.39
C ASP A 305 -3.51 -11.99 -8.30
N LEU A 306 -2.96 -13.14 -7.91
CA LEU A 306 -1.51 -13.32 -7.81
C LEU A 306 -0.80 -13.09 -9.14
N GLY A 307 -1.44 -13.39 -10.27
CA GLY A 307 -0.85 -13.17 -11.60
C GLY A 307 -0.53 -11.70 -11.82
N LYS A 308 -1.50 -10.79 -11.55
CA LYS A 308 -1.26 -9.35 -11.65
C LYS A 308 -0.22 -8.83 -10.68
N ILE A 309 -0.14 -9.41 -9.47
CA ILE A 309 0.87 -9.04 -8.49
C ILE A 309 2.26 -9.49 -8.98
N PHE A 310 2.36 -10.66 -9.59
CA PHE A 310 3.61 -11.16 -10.16
C PHE A 310 4.07 -10.33 -11.35
N ASP A 311 3.15 -9.93 -12.23
CA ASP A 311 3.45 -9.00 -13.33
C ASP A 311 4.02 -7.67 -12.82
N LEU A 312 3.44 -7.12 -11.74
CA LEU A 312 3.97 -5.92 -11.09
C LEU A 312 5.41 -6.12 -10.58
N ILE A 313 5.70 -7.28 -9.95
CA ILE A 313 7.03 -7.61 -9.42
C ILE A 313 8.03 -7.76 -10.57
N ASP A 314 7.62 -8.39 -11.68
CA ASP A 314 8.47 -8.58 -12.85
C ASP A 314 8.87 -7.27 -13.54
N GLU A 315 8.03 -6.25 -13.47
CA GLU A 315 8.31 -4.91 -14.01
C GLU A 315 9.36 -4.12 -13.20
N ILE A 316 9.80 -4.60 -12.03
CA ILE A 316 10.75 -3.89 -11.17
C ILE A 316 12.20 -4.21 -11.56
N ASP A 317 12.91 -3.24 -12.15
CA ASP A 317 14.31 -3.40 -12.60
C ASP A 317 15.34 -3.23 -11.46
N THR A 318 14.94 -2.77 -10.29
CA THR A 318 15.85 -2.46 -9.18
C THR A 318 16.14 -3.63 -8.24
N ILE A 319 15.55 -4.78 -8.50
CA ILE A 319 15.77 -6.02 -7.76
C ILE A 319 16.14 -7.14 -8.72
N SER A 320 16.90 -8.11 -8.24
CA SER A 320 17.34 -9.26 -9.03
C SER A 320 16.23 -10.28 -9.27
N GLU A 321 16.44 -11.18 -10.22
CA GLU A 321 15.50 -12.28 -10.50
C GLU A 321 15.36 -13.23 -9.28
N VAL A 322 16.41 -13.41 -8.49
CA VAL A 322 16.34 -14.17 -7.23
C VAL A 322 15.40 -13.50 -6.25
N HIS A 323 15.50 -12.19 -6.12
CA HIS A 323 14.63 -11.41 -5.23
C HIS A 323 13.17 -11.44 -5.70
N LYS A 324 12.91 -11.28 -7.00
CA LYS A 324 11.58 -11.42 -7.58
C LYS A 324 10.99 -12.81 -7.29
N SER A 325 11.78 -13.85 -7.50
CA SER A 325 11.37 -15.24 -7.22
C SER A 325 11.04 -15.44 -5.75
N PHE A 326 11.86 -14.89 -4.84
CA PHE A 326 11.62 -14.95 -3.41
C PHE A 326 10.30 -14.27 -3.01
N TYR A 327 10.02 -13.07 -3.52
CA TYR A 327 8.76 -12.39 -3.26
C TYR A 327 7.54 -13.19 -3.76
N LYS A 328 7.60 -13.71 -4.98
CA LYS A 328 6.53 -14.54 -5.56
C LYS A 328 6.31 -15.83 -4.77
N THR A 329 7.39 -16.47 -4.33
CA THR A 329 7.32 -17.68 -3.49
C THR A 329 6.63 -17.37 -2.16
N MET A 330 7.04 -16.30 -1.47
CA MET A 330 6.44 -15.92 -0.20
C MET A 330 4.95 -15.55 -0.36
N LEU A 331 4.60 -14.79 -1.38
CA LEU A 331 3.20 -14.43 -1.68
C LEU A 331 2.35 -15.68 -1.97
N SER A 332 2.86 -16.61 -2.78
CA SER A 332 2.15 -17.86 -3.11
C SER A 332 1.87 -18.68 -1.85
N HIS A 333 2.88 -18.89 -1.01
CA HIS A 333 2.71 -19.68 0.20
C HIS A 333 1.80 -19.00 1.23
N ARG A 334 1.88 -17.69 1.39
CA ARG A 334 0.99 -16.95 2.30
C ARG A 334 -0.45 -16.93 1.79
N TYR A 335 -0.64 -16.78 0.49
CA TYR A 335 -1.95 -16.91 -0.14
C TYR A 335 -2.57 -18.29 0.11
N GLU A 336 -1.83 -19.37 -0.19
CA GLU A 336 -2.35 -20.75 -0.07
C GLU A 336 -2.51 -21.17 1.40
N LYS A 337 -1.48 -20.97 2.23
CA LYS A 337 -1.40 -21.54 3.58
C LYS A 337 -2.06 -20.67 4.66
N ILE A 338 -2.24 -19.37 4.44
CA ILE A 338 -2.94 -18.47 5.39
C ILE A 338 -4.35 -18.18 4.89
N LEU A 339 -4.46 -17.50 3.75
CA LEU A 339 -5.73 -16.92 3.33
C LEU A 339 -6.68 -17.97 2.75
N LYS A 340 -6.24 -18.74 1.78
CA LYS A 340 -7.06 -19.79 1.14
C LYS A 340 -7.44 -20.88 2.14
N TYR A 341 -6.48 -21.32 2.96
CA TYR A 341 -6.75 -22.30 4.02
C TYR A 341 -7.86 -21.81 4.95
N SER A 342 -7.72 -20.59 5.47
CA SER A 342 -8.70 -20.01 6.40
C SER A 342 -10.04 -19.74 5.73
N TYR A 343 -10.04 -19.31 4.45
CA TYR A 343 -11.26 -19.10 3.68
C TYR A 343 -12.04 -20.41 3.48
N ILE A 344 -11.37 -21.50 3.06
CA ILE A 344 -12.01 -22.81 2.88
C ILE A 344 -12.57 -23.32 4.21
N LYS A 345 -11.80 -23.22 5.30
CA LYS A 345 -12.24 -23.61 6.64
C LYS A 345 -13.51 -22.84 7.04
N LEU A 346 -13.52 -21.51 6.89
CA LEU A 346 -14.66 -20.65 7.20
C LEU A 346 -15.91 -21.01 6.37
N MET A 347 -15.74 -21.30 5.08
CA MET A 347 -16.85 -21.67 4.20
C MET A 347 -17.39 -23.09 4.51
N GLY A 348 -16.53 -24.01 4.95
CA GLY A 348 -16.94 -25.34 5.43
C GLY A 348 -17.78 -25.25 6.70
N GLU A 349 -17.33 -24.51 7.72
CA GLU A 349 -18.09 -24.29 8.96
C GLU A 349 -19.45 -23.62 8.72
N LYS A 350 -19.56 -22.73 7.74
CA LYS A 350 -20.85 -22.10 7.37
C LYS A 350 -21.83 -23.10 6.73
N ASN A 351 -21.34 -24.05 5.94
CA ASN A 351 -22.19 -25.05 5.29
C ASN A 351 -22.68 -26.13 6.28
N GLU A 352 -21.95 -26.41 7.34
CA GLU A 352 -22.35 -27.35 8.40
C GLU A 352 -23.41 -26.77 9.36
N ASN A 353 -23.54 -25.44 9.41
CA ASN A 353 -24.48 -24.73 10.27
C ASN A 353 -25.77 -24.31 9.55
N LEU A 354 -25.97 -24.67 8.28
CA LEU A 354 -27.17 -24.47 7.46
C LEU A 354 -27.93 -25.79 7.28
#